data_c27219202369fcb8ec915259a261eb9a
#
_entry.id   c27219202369fcb8ec915259a261eb9a
#
_cell.length_a   1.000
_cell.length_b   1.000
_cell.length_c   1.000
_cell.angle_alpha   90.00
_cell.angle_beta   90.00
_cell.angle_gamma   90.00
#
_symmetry.space_group_name_H-M   'P 1'
#
loop_
_entity.id
_entity.type
_entity.pdbx_description
1 polymer ?
#
loop_
_entity_poly.entity_id
_entity_poly.type
_entity_poly.pdbx_seq_one_letter_code
_entity_poly.pdbx_strand_id
1 'polypeptide(L)'
;MSERIRVRYAPSPTGYLHIGNARTALFNYLFAKHYNGDFVVRIEDTDSKRNLEDGESSQFDNLKWLGLDWDESVDKDKGFGPYRQSERAEIYNPLIQQLLEEDKAYKCYMTEEELEAEREAQIARGEMPRYGGQHAHLTEEQRQQYEAEGRKPSIRFRVPKDQTYTFNDMVKGEISFDSDNIGDWVIVKKDGVPTYNFAVAVDDHYMQISDVIRGDDHVSNTPKQLMIYEAFGWEAPRFGHMSLIVNEERKKLSKRDGQILQFIEQYRDLGYLPEALFNFITLLGWSPEGEEEIFSKEEFIKIFDEKRLSKSPAMFDRQKLAWVNNQYMKTKDTETVFELALPHLIKANLIPENPSEKDREWGRKLIALYQKEMSYAGEIVPLSEMFFHEMPELGKDEQEVLQGEQVPELMNHLYGKLESLESFEATEIKKMIKEVQKETGIKGKQLFMPIRVAVTGQMHGPELPNTIEVLGKDKVLSRLKKLV
;
A
#
# COMPACT_ATOMS: atom_id res chain seq x y z
N MET A 1 -29.76 6.57 -15.52
CA MET A 1 -28.35 6.19 -15.24
C MET A 1 -27.45 6.73 -16.33
N SER A 2 -26.29 7.26 -15.98
CA SER A 2 -25.24 7.46 -16.97
C SER A 2 -24.89 6.10 -17.57
N GLU A 3 -24.94 5.93 -18.89
CA GLU A 3 -24.50 4.68 -19.55
C GLU A 3 -23.01 4.43 -19.34
N ARG A 4 -22.27 5.42 -18.84
CA ARG A 4 -20.83 5.39 -18.65
C ARG A 4 -20.48 5.04 -17.19
N ILE A 5 -19.63 4.05 -17.00
CA ILE A 5 -19.07 3.71 -15.70
C ILE A 5 -18.21 4.86 -15.18
N ARG A 6 -18.52 5.33 -13.98
CA ARG A 6 -17.76 6.34 -13.25
C ARG A 6 -17.59 5.88 -11.81
N VAL A 7 -16.37 5.73 -11.39
CA VAL A 7 -15.99 5.31 -10.04
C VAL A 7 -15.03 6.30 -9.42
N ARG A 8 -14.89 6.27 -8.10
CA ARG A 8 -14.02 7.22 -7.41
C ARG A 8 -13.20 6.57 -6.30
N TYR A 9 -12.01 7.08 -6.13
CA TYR A 9 -11.26 7.02 -4.90
C TYR A 9 -11.39 8.37 -4.20
N ALA A 10 -11.81 8.36 -2.93
CA ALA A 10 -12.18 9.57 -2.20
C ALA A 10 -11.41 9.65 -0.85
N PRO A 11 -10.10 9.96 -0.90
CA PRO A 11 -9.28 10.00 0.29
C PRO A 11 -9.52 11.26 1.13
N SER A 12 -9.46 11.11 2.46
CA SER A 12 -9.24 12.21 3.37
C SER A 12 -7.74 12.46 3.53
N PRO A 13 -7.24 13.71 3.41
CA PRO A 13 -5.81 14.02 3.51
C PRO A 13 -5.32 14.05 4.97
N THR A 14 -5.82 13.14 5.81
CA THR A 14 -5.49 12.99 7.23
C THR A 14 -4.34 12.03 7.48
N GLY A 15 -3.72 11.52 6.44
CA GLY A 15 -2.61 10.58 6.49
C GLY A 15 -2.06 10.25 5.10
N TYR A 16 -0.95 9.51 5.10
CA TYR A 16 -0.31 9.01 3.87
C TYR A 16 -1.09 7.84 3.27
N LEU A 17 -0.77 7.47 2.03
CA LEU A 17 -1.48 6.39 1.34
C LEU A 17 -1.21 5.04 2.01
N HIS A 18 -2.18 4.59 2.82
CA HIS A 18 -2.16 3.31 3.50
C HIS A 18 -2.47 2.17 2.50
N ILE A 19 -1.90 0.98 2.75
CA ILE A 19 -2.08 -0.20 1.88
C ILE A 19 -3.56 -0.54 1.60
N GLY A 20 -4.44 -0.38 2.61
CA GLY A 20 -5.88 -0.59 2.45
C GLY A 20 -6.54 0.44 1.52
N ASN A 21 -6.13 1.70 1.61
CA ASN A 21 -6.61 2.77 0.74
C ASN A 21 -6.05 2.62 -0.68
N ALA A 22 -4.78 2.21 -0.81
CA ALA A 22 -4.19 1.88 -2.10
C ALA A 22 -4.95 0.75 -2.80
N ARG A 23 -5.37 -0.28 -2.06
CA ARG A 23 -6.22 -1.36 -2.60
C ARG A 23 -7.57 -0.83 -3.06
N THR A 24 -8.20 0.05 -2.28
CA THR A 24 -9.47 0.69 -2.68
C THR A 24 -9.29 1.48 -3.98
N ALA A 25 -8.26 2.30 -4.09
CA ALA A 25 -7.95 3.05 -5.30
C ALA A 25 -7.69 2.11 -6.49
N LEU A 26 -6.92 1.05 -6.28
CA LEU A 26 -6.54 0.07 -7.31
C LEU A 26 -7.77 -0.66 -7.87
N PHE A 27 -8.70 -1.12 -7.02
CA PHE A 27 -9.90 -1.80 -7.53
C PHE A 27 -10.86 -0.86 -8.24
N ASN A 28 -11.00 0.40 -7.80
CA ASN A 28 -11.73 1.41 -8.57
C ASN A 28 -11.06 1.67 -9.93
N TYR A 29 -9.72 1.77 -9.96
CA TYR A 29 -8.96 1.93 -11.19
C TYR A 29 -9.18 0.75 -12.14
N LEU A 30 -9.03 -0.50 -11.68
CA LEU A 30 -9.25 -1.69 -12.49
C LEU A 30 -10.67 -1.77 -13.03
N PHE A 31 -11.67 -1.50 -12.19
CA PHE A 31 -13.07 -1.48 -12.59
C PHE A 31 -13.33 -0.44 -13.68
N ALA A 32 -12.86 0.80 -13.48
CA ALA A 32 -12.99 1.86 -14.48
C ALA A 32 -12.34 1.46 -15.81
N LYS A 33 -11.08 1.01 -15.78
CA LYS A 33 -10.34 0.70 -17.01
C LYS A 33 -10.87 -0.53 -17.73
N HIS A 34 -11.33 -1.54 -16.99
CA HIS A 34 -11.95 -2.73 -17.59
C HIS A 34 -13.21 -2.39 -18.39
N TYR A 35 -14.05 -1.50 -17.88
CA TYR A 35 -15.30 -1.07 -18.51
C TYR A 35 -15.17 0.20 -19.36
N ASN A 36 -13.97 0.66 -19.68
CA ASN A 36 -13.70 1.91 -20.40
C ASN A 36 -14.40 3.13 -19.78
N GLY A 37 -14.50 3.15 -18.45
CA GLY A 37 -15.10 4.22 -17.65
C GLY A 37 -14.08 5.25 -17.16
N ASP A 38 -14.52 6.10 -16.26
CA ASP A 38 -13.69 7.14 -15.65
C ASP A 38 -13.33 6.79 -14.20
N PHE A 39 -12.05 6.95 -13.87
CA PHE A 39 -11.53 6.88 -12.51
C PHE A 39 -11.32 8.29 -11.97
N VAL A 40 -12.14 8.69 -10.98
CA VAL A 40 -12.15 10.00 -10.35
C VAL A 40 -11.42 9.95 -9.01
N VAL A 41 -10.63 10.96 -8.70
CA VAL A 41 -10.06 11.17 -7.36
C VAL A 41 -10.62 12.44 -6.76
N ARG A 42 -11.37 12.30 -5.65
CA ARG A 42 -11.98 13.40 -4.90
C ARG A 42 -11.37 13.51 -3.52
N ILE A 43 -10.98 14.71 -3.11
CA ILE A 43 -10.38 14.95 -1.79
C ILE A 43 -11.48 15.29 -0.78
N GLU A 44 -11.58 14.47 0.27
CA GLU A 44 -12.54 14.63 1.36
C GLU A 44 -11.88 15.30 2.58
N ASP A 45 -11.71 16.63 2.49
CA ASP A 45 -10.92 17.46 3.41
C ASP A 45 -11.77 18.23 4.43
N THR A 46 -13.03 17.84 4.65
CA THR A 46 -13.95 18.50 5.58
C THR A 46 -13.53 18.45 7.06
N ASP A 47 -12.61 17.58 7.44
CA ASP A 47 -12.02 17.54 8.78
C ASP A 47 -10.67 18.29 8.81
N SER A 48 -10.74 19.61 8.69
CA SER A 48 -9.55 20.48 8.58
C SER A 48 -8.57 20.36 9.77
N LYS A 49 -9.04 19.93 10.94
CA LYS A 49 -8.21 19.76 12.14
C LYS A 49 -7.28 18.55 12.06
N ARG A 50 -7.61 17.58 11.22
CA ARG A 50 -6.85 16.33 11.06
C ARG A 50 -6.08 16.26 9.75
N ASN A 51 -6.26 17.22 8.85
CA ASN A 51 -5.55 17.27 7.58
C ASN A 51 -4.04 17.50 7.83
N LEU A 52 -3.21 16.73 7.15
CA LEU A 52 -1.77 16.92 7.10
C LEU A 52 -1.42 17.89 5.97
N GLU A 53 -0.37 18.70 6.16
CA GLU A 53 0.07 19.68 5.16
C GLU A 53 0.45 19.04 3.83
N ASP A 54 1.12 17.88 3.88
CA ASP A 54 1.56 17.08 2.72
C ASP A 54 0.65 15.88 2.44
N GLY A 55 -0.47 15.74 3.15
CA GLY A 55 -1.35 14.58 3.05
C GLY A 55 -1.95 14.39 1.65
N GLU A 56 -2.38 15.48 1.02
CA GLU A 56 -2.94 15.44 -0.34
C GLU A 56 -1.87 15.09 -1.38
N SER A 57 -0.71 15.75 -1.35
CA SER A 57 0.40 15.49 -2.28
C SER A 57 0.92 14.07 -2.16
N SER A 58 1.06 13.55 -0.94
CA SER A 58 1.45 12.16 -0.71
C SER A 58 0.47 11.16 -1.34
N GLN A 59 -0.86 11.42 -1.25
CA GLN A 59 -1.85 10.57 -1.92
C GLN A 59 -1.61 10.52 -3.43
N PHE A 60 -1.50 11.68 -4.09
CA PHE A 60 -1.30 11.75 -5.53
C PHE A 60 0.04 11.17 -6.00
N ASP A 61 1.12 11.47 -5.31
CA ASP A 61 2.46 10.97 -5.66
C ASP A 61 2.54 9.44 -5.58
N ASN A 62 1.94 8.85 -4.54
CA ASN A 62 1.93 7.40 -4.38
C ASN A 62 0.94 6.70 -5.33
N LEU A 63 -0.18 7.32 -5.69
CA LEU A 63 -1.06 6.82 -6.76
C LEU A 63 -0.34 6.81 -8.11
N LYS A 64 0.36 7.89 -8.48
CA LYS A 64 1.18 7.98 -9.69
C LYS A 64 2.28 6.93 -9.71
N TRP A 65 2.98 6.77 -8.59
CA TRP A 65 4.04 5.77 -8.47
C TRP A 65 3.52 4.34 -8.67
N LEU A 66 2.32 4.02 -8.15
CA LEU A 66 1.66 2.74 -8.40
C LEU A 66 1.12 2.58 -9.84
N GLY A 67 1.14 3.63 -10.65
CA GLY A 67 0.57 3.64 -11.99
C GLY A 67 -0.95 3.73 -12.03
N LEU A 68 -1.57 4.29 -10.98
CA LEU A 68 -3.02 4.51 -10.88
C LEU A 68 -3.37 5.93 -11.37
N ASP A 69 -3.22 6.17 -12.68
CA ASP A 69 -3.53 7.46 -13.28
C ASP A 69 -5.04 7.70 -13.31
N TRP A 70 -5.47 8.84 -12.79
CA TRP A 70 -6.87 9.27 -12.77
C TRP A 70 -7.25 10.02 -14.04
N ASP A 71 -8.52 9.90 -14.38
CA ASP A 71 -9.10 10.60 -15.53
C ASP A 71 -9.59 12.00 -15.15
N GLU A 72 -9.89 12.22 -13.86
CA GLU A 72 -10.53 13.42 -13.34
C GLU A 72 -10.19 13.65 -11.86
N SER A 73 -9.76 14.86 -11.52
CA SER A 73 -9.44 15.27 -10.16
C SER A 73 -9.20 16.78 -10.09
N VAL A 74 -8.57 17.25 -8.99
CA VAL A 74 -8.19 18.66 -8.74
C VAL A 74 -7.32 19.26 -9.83
N ASP A 75 -6.53 18.44 -10.53
CA ASP A 75 -5.62 18.83 -11.61
C ASP A 75 -6.17 18.52 -13.02
N LYS A 76 -7.31 17.84 -13.11
CA LYS A 76 -7.96 17.40 -14.36
C LYS A 76 -9.48 17.56 -14.28
N ASP A 77 -9.95 18.80 -14.27
CA ASP A 77 -11.39 19.10 -14.22
C ASP A 77 -12.08 18.78 -15.56
N LYS A 78 -13.16 18.00 -15.49
CA LYS A 78 -14.04 17.68 -16.61
C LYS A 78 -15.45 18.28 -16.46
N GLY A 79 -15.60 19.29 -15.59
CA GLY A 79 -16.85 20.00 -15.38
C GLY A 79 -17.71 19.47 -14.23
N PHE A 80 -17.16 18.59 -13.39
CA PHE A 80 -17.82 18.06 -12.19
C PHE A 80 -17.24 18.62 -10.88
N GLY A 81 -16.25 19.52 -11.01
CA GLY A 81 -15.59 20.16 -9.87
C GLY A 81 -16.50 21.11 -9.05
N PRO A 82 -15.93 21.68 -7.98
CA PRO A 82 -14.61 21.42 -7.40
C PRO A 82 -14.41 19.97 -6.87
N TYR A 83 -13.16 19.51 -6.85
CA TYR A 83 -12.85 18.13 -6.40
C TYR A 83 -12.33 18.05 -4.95
N ARG A 84 -12.30 19.18 -4.23
CA ARG A 84 -12.14 19.22 -2.77
C ARG A 84 -13.46 19.54 -2.12
N GLN A 85 -13.86 18.78 -1.11
CA GLN A 85 -15.15 18.98 -0.43
C GLN A 85 -15.22 20.34 0.26
N SER A 86 -14.12 20.87 0.77
CA SER A 86 -14.05 22.22 1.36
C SER A 86 -14.43 23.36 0.39
N GLU A 87 -14.35 23.12 -0.91
CA GLU A 87 -14.65 24.09 -1.96
C GLU A 87 -16.09 23.98 -2.52
N ARG A 88 -16.93 23.08 -1.97
CA ARG A 88 -18.24 22.70 -2.52
C ARG A 88 -19.44 23.27 -1.75
N ALA A 89 -19.23 24.28 -0.89
CA ALA A 89 -20.29 24.87 -0.07
C ALA A 89 -21.49 25.36 -0.89
N GLU A 90 -21.26 25.91 -2.08
CA GLU A 90 -22.32 26.38 -2.98
C GLU A 90 -23.22 25.26 -3.48
N ILE A 91 -22.74 24.02 -3.50
CA ILE A 91 -23.52 22.83 -3.86
C ILE A 91 -24.28 22.31 -2.62
N TYR A 92 -23.64 22.27 -1.46
CA TYR A 92 -24.25 21.72 -0.25
C TYR A 92 -25.33 22.62 0.35
N ASN A 93 -25.09 23.93 0.43
CA ASN A 93 -25.96 24.86 1.16
C ASN A 93 -27.41 24.89 0.63
N PRO A 94 -27.68 24.97 -0.68
CA PRO A 94 -29.04 24.92 -1.20
C PRO A 94 -29.77 23.61 -0.87
N LEU A 95 -29.06 22.48 -0.89
CA LEU A 95 -29.62 21.15 -0.58
C LEU A 95 -29.95 21.02 0.91
N ILE A 96 -29.11 21.54 1.78
CA ILE A 96 -29.36 21.60 3.22
C ILE A 96 -30.60 22.43 3.50
N GLN A 97 -30.73 23.59 2.87
CA GLN A 97 -31.88 24.47 2.99
C GLN A 97 -33.16 23.77 2.52
N GLN A 98 -33.11 23.08 1.38
CA GLN A 98 -34.24 22.30 0.87
C GLN A 98 -34.70 21.22 1.88
N LEU A 99 -33.77 20.47 2.51
CA LEU A 99 -34.14 19.47 3.51
C LEU A 99 -34.80 20.09 4.74
N LEU A 100 -34.38 21.29 5.16
CA LEU A 100 -35.00 22.03 6.26
C LEU A 100 -36.43 22.52 5.89
N GLU A 101 -36.61 23.04 4.69
CA GLU A 101 -37.89 23.52 4.20
C GLU A 101 -38.92 22.39 4.01
N GLU A 102 -38.44 21.21 3.60
CA GLU A 102 -39.27 20.03 3.40
C GLU A 102 -39.48 19.21 4.71
N ASP A 103 -39.04 19.75 5.86
CA ASP A 103 -39.04 19.03 7.18
C ASP A 103 -38.37 17.66 7.17
N LYS A 104 -37.44 17.44 6.23
CA LYS A 104 -36.61 16.23 6.19
C LYS A 104 -35.33 16.36 7.03
N ALA A 105 -35.04 17.57 7.49
CA ALA A 105 -33.99 17.88 8.46
C ALA A 105 -34.44 18.96 9.43
N TYR A 106 -33.76 19.09 10.55
CA TYR A 106 -34.08 20.07 11.58
C TYR A 106 -32.86 20.51 12.37
N LYS A 107 -32.96 21.69 13.00
CA LYS A 107 -31.91 22.24 13.88
C LYS A 107 -31.93 21.57 15.25
N CYS A 108 -30.78 21.11 15.69
CA CYS A 108 -30.58 20.48 17.00
C CYS A 108 -29.57 21.30 17.83
N TYR A 109 -30.02 21.82 18.99
CA TYR A 109 -29.25 22.69 19.87
C TYR A 109 -28.65 21.95 21.08
N MET A 110 -28.76 20.61 21.15
CA MET A 110 -28.17 19.84 22.25
C MET A 110 -26.65 20.05 22.34
N THR A 111 -26.18 20.21 23.56
CA THR A 111 -24.73 20.29 23.84
C THR A 111 -24.07 18.90 23.80
N GLU A 112 -22.76 18.86 23.79
CA GLU A 112 -22.02 17.58 23.85
C GLU A 112 -22.29 16.86 25.18
N GLU A 113 -22.37 17.62 26.27
CA GLU A 113 -22.67 17.10 27.60
C GLU A 113 -24.08 16.49 27.66
N GLU A 114 -25.09 17.16 27.08
CA GLU A 114 -26.46 16.64 27.01
C GLU A 114 -26.56 15.36 26.17
N LEU A 115 -25.83 15.30 25.04
CA LEU A 115 -25.76 14.11 24.19
C LEU A 115 -25.04 12.94 24.89
N GLU A 116 -23.96 13.20 25.61
CA GLU A 116 -23.23 12.16 26.34
C GLU A 116 -24.05 11.64 27.54
N ALA A 117 -24.75 12.52 28.27
CA ALA A 117 -25.64 12.12 29.36
C ALA A 117 -26.77 11.22 28.87
N GLU A 118 -27.38 11.51 27.72
CA GLU A 118 -28.39 10.65 27.10
C GLU A 118 -27.80 9.30 26.69
N ARG A 119 -26.64 9.30 26.10
CA ARG A 119 -25.91 8.09 25.72
C ARG A 119 -25.64 7.19 26.92
N GLU A 120 -25.10 7.76 28.00
CA GLU A 120 -24.83 7.02 29.25
C GLU A 120 -26.13 6.45 29.85
N ALA A 121 -27.22 7.22 29.85
CA ALA A 121 -28.52 6.78 30.33
C ALA A 121 -29.07 5.60 29.52
N GLN A 122 -28.92 5.61 28.21
CA GLN A 122 -29.32 4.51 27.33
C GLN A 122 -28.47 3.25 27.60
N ILE A 123 -27.16 3.38 27.73
CA ILE A 123 -26.27 2.27 28.10
C ILE A 123 -26.68 1.67 29.46
N ALA A 124 -26.97 2.51 30.44
CA ALA A 124 -27.41 2.07 31.78
C ALA A 124 -28.73 1.28 31.75
N ARG A 125 -29.60 1.56 30.77
CA ARG A 125 -30.84 0.81 30.51
C ARG A 125 -30.64 -0.43 29.65
N GLY A 126 -29.43 -0.70 29.18
CA GLY A 126 -29.13 -1.81 28.26
C GLY A 126 -29.61 -1.57 26.82
N GLU A 127 -29.86 -0.34 26.44
CA GLU A 127 -30.27 0.06 25.11
C GLU A 127 -29.04 0.34 24.23
N MET A 128 -29.18 0.16 22.91
CA MET A 128 -28.15 0.59 21.96
C MET A 128 -28.19 2.13 21.86
N PRO A 129 -27.09 2.83 22.14
CA PRO A 129 -27.07 4.28 22.14
C PRO A 129 -27.40 4.85 20.76
N ARG A 130 -28.37 5.74 20.71
CA ARG A 130 -28.74 6.53 19.51
C ARG A 130 -29.38 7.84 19.93
N TYR A 131 -29.34 8.84 19.07
CA TYR A 131 -30.06 10.09 19.33
C TYR A 131 -31.58 9.84 19.36
N GLY A 132 -32.21 10.26 20.44
CA GLY A 132 -33.62 9.96 20.73
C GLY A 132 -34.64 10.93 20.12
N GLY A 133 -34.19 11.93 19.36
CA GLY A 133 -35.10 12.90 18.72
C GLY A 133 -35.58 14.05 19.63
N GLN A 134 -34.87 14.33 20.73
CA GLN A 134 -35.29 15.33 21.74
C GLN A 134 -35.59 16.71 21.13
N HIS A 135 -34.84 17.15 20.10
CA HIS A 135 -35.05 18.43 19.42
C HIS A 135 -35.78 18.31 18.08
N ALA A 136 -36.37 17.16 17.77
CA ALA A 136 -37.03 16.90 16.49
C ALA A 136 -38.27 17.78 16.23
N HIS A 137 -38.89 18.29 17.29
CA HIS A 137 -40.15 19.02 17.23
C HIS A 137 -40.12 20.28 18.09
N LEU A 138 -39.00 21.04 18.10
CA LEU A 138 -38.92 22.29 18.81
C LEU A 138 -39.87 23.33 18.22
N THR A 139 -40.55 24.09 19.11
CA THR A 139 -41.30 25.29 18.68
C THR A 139 -40.33 26.41 18.31
N GLU A 140 -40.85 27.45 17.61
CA GLU A 140 -40.03 28.59 17.27
C GLU A 140 -39.53 29.34 18.52
N GLU A 141 -40.36 29.44 19.56
CA GLU A 141 -39.99 30.06 20.85
C GLU A 141 -38.83 29.29 21.50
N GLN A 142 -38.88 27.94 21.48
CA GLN A 142 -37.79 27.12 22.02
C GLN A 142 -36.50 27.30 21.23
N ARG A 143 -36.54 27.38 19.91
CA ARG A 143 -35.36 27.66 19.07
C ARG A 143 -34.75 29.01 19.40
N GLN A 144 -35.59 30.07 19.48
CA GLN A 144 -35.16 31.43 19.83
C GLN A 144 -34.53 31.47 21.23
N GLN A 145 -35.09 30.72 22.19
CA GLN A 145 -34.50 30.62 23.54
C GLN A 145 -33.09 30.03 23.48
N TYR A 146 -32.88 28.89 22.78
CA TYR A 146 -31.55 28.30 22.67
C TYR A 146 -30.57 29.23 21.92
N GLU A 147 -31.03 29.94 20.91
CA GLU A 147 -30.21 30.93 20.18
C GLU A 147 -29.84 32.12 21.10
N ALA A 148 -30.78 32.58 21.92
CA ALA A 148 -30.52 33.63 22.93
C ALA A 148 -29.52 33.18 24.01
N GLU A 149 -29.46 31.87 24.34
CA GLU A 149 -28.44 31.25 25.18
C GLU A 149 -27.07 31.16 24.49
N GLY A 150 -26.96 31.56 23.22
CA GLY A 150 -25.71 31.45 22.42
C GLY A 150 -25.42 30.06 21.88
N ARG A 151 -26.39 29.15 21.89
CA ARG A 151 -26.21 27.79 21.35
C ARG A 151 -26.25 27.84 19.82
N LYS A 152 -25.24 27.24 19.18
CA LYS A 152 -25.20 27.03 17.72
C LYS A 152 -25.81 25.67 17.40
N PRO A 153 -26.76 25.57 16.46
CA PRO A 153 -27.34 24.30 16.10
C PRO A 153 -26.43 23.48 15.20
N SER A 154 -26.47 22.16 15.36
CA SER A 154 -26.19 21.22 14.28
C SER A 154 -27.48 20.97 13.50
N ILE A 155 -27.37 20.47 12.26
CA ILE A 155 -28.55 20.06 11.48
C ILE A 155 -28.56 18.53 11.43
N ARG A 156 -29.70 17.95 11.81
CA ARG A 156 -29.92 16.51 11.76
C ARG A 156 -30.89 16.14 10.66
N PHE A 157 -30.59 15.03 10.01
CA PHE A 157 -31.52 14.37 9.09
C PHE A 157 -32.58 13.65 9.89
N ARG A 158 -33.86 13.83 9.51
CA ARG A 158 -34.99 13.12 10.08
C ARG A 158 -35.13 11.77 9.43
N VAL A 159 -34.74 10.72 10.15
CA VAL A 159 -34.79 9.35 9.65
C VAL A 159 -36.23 8.88 9.50
N PRO A 160 -36.65 8.44 8.30
CA PRO A 160 -37.97 7.85 8.09
C PRO A 160 -38.17 6.64 9.01
N LYS A 161 -39.38 6.49 9.56
CA LYS A 161 -39.75 5.38 10.46
C LYS A 161 -40.40 4.24 9.69
N ASP A 162 -40.35 3.03 10.27
CA ASP A 162 -40.96 1.82 9.71
C ASP A 162 -40.50 1.54 8.26
N GLN A 163 -39.23 1.79 7.96
CA GLN A 163 -38.66 1.59 6.62
C GLN A 163 -37.51 0.56 6.69
N THR A 164 -37.36 -0.21 5.60
CA THR A 164 -36.21 -1.09 5.41
C THR A 164 -35.40 -0.61 4.21
N TYR A 165 -34.14 -0.31 4.43
CA TYR A 165 -33.19 0.08 3.37
C TYR A 165 -32.40 -1.14 2.94
N THR A 166 -32.69 -1.62 1.73
CA THR A 166 -32.05 -2.81 1.13
C THR A 166 -31.26 -2.41 -0.11
N PHE A 167 -30.06 -2.95 -0.24
CA PHE A 167 -29.25 -2.83 -1.45
C PHE A 167 -28.55 -4.14 -1.77
N ASN A 168 -28.26 -4.38 -3.05
CA ASN A 168 -27.50 -5.53 -3.50
C ASN A 168 -26.04 -5.16 -3.66
N ASP A 169 -25.22 -5.52 -2.68
CA ASP A 169 -23.79 -5.26 -2.67
C ASP A 169 -23.05 -6.18 -3.65
N MET A 170 -22.17 -5.60 -4.50
CA MET A 170 -21.41 -6.35 -5.50
C MET A 170 -20.57 -7.48 -4.92
N VAL A 171 -20.10 -7.33 -3.67
CA VAL A 171 -19.24 -8.31 -3.00
C VAL A 171 -20.03 -9.19 -2.04
N LYS A 172 -20.87 -8.58 -1.21
CA LYS A 172 -21.54 -9.25 -0.08
C LYS A 172 -22.92 -9.83 -0.42
N GLY A 173 -23.51 -9.38 -1.52
CA GLY A 173 -24.89 -9.70 -1.88
C GLY A 173 -25.90 -8.79 -1.19
N GLU A 174 -27.13 -9.25 -0.98
CA GLU A 174 -28.20 -8.45 -0.41
C GLU A 174 -27.94 -8.11 1.07
N ILE A 175 -28.03 -6.82 1.40
CA ILE A 175 -27.89 -6.26 2.76
C ILE A 175 -29.08 -5.37 3.04
N SER A 176 -29.67 -5.52 4.23
CA SER A 176 -30.83 -4.75 4.68
C SER A 176 -30.58 -4.11 6.04
N PHE A 177 -31.10 -2.91 6.21
CA PHE A 177 -31.09 -2.17 7.47
C PHE A 177 -32.48 -1.66 7.80
N ASP A 178 -32.88 -1.82 9.05
CA ASP A 178 -34.11 -1.27 9.59
C ASP A 178 -33.86 0.19 10.03
N SER A 179 -34.64 1.12 9.51
CA SER A 179 -34.52 2.55 9.81
C SER A 179 -34.72 2.85 11.30
N ASP A 180 -35.54 2.06 12.00
CA ASP A 180 -35.82 2.27 13.41
C ASP A 180 -34.61 2.02 14.32
N ASN A 181 -33.62 1.30 13.81
CA ASN A 181 -32.32 1.12 14.47
C ASN A 181 -31.34 2.28 14.20
N ILE A 182 -31.69 3.24 13.34
CA ILE A 182 -30.85 4.37 12.98
C ILE A 182 -31.48 5.63 13.58
N GLY A 183 -30.76 6.30 14.49
CA GLY A 183 -31.18 7.58 15.04
C GLY A 183 -31.00 8.72 14.03
N ASP A 184 -31.73 9.83 14.22
CA ASP A 184 -31.53 11.04 13.44
C ASP A 184 -30.07 11.50 13.54
N TRP A 185 -29.41 11.54 12.42
CA TRP A 185 -27.94 11.76 12.37
C TRP A 185 -27.59 13.15 11.83
N VAL A 186 -26.45 13.68 12.28
CA VAL A 186 -26.00 15.02 11.93
C VAL A 186 -25.55 15.07 10.46
N ILE A 187 -26.16 15.96 9.66
CA ILE A 187 -25.74 16.26 8.30
C ILE A 187 -24.84 17.48 8.22
N VAL A 188 -24.99 18.43 9.17
CA VAL A 188 -24.13 19.62 9.28
C VAL A 188 -23.72 19.82 10.71
N LYS A 189 -22.44 19.99 10.96
CA LYS A 189 -21.86 20.29 12.27
C LYS A 189 -22.17 21.72 12.71
N LYS A 190 -21.99 22.02 14.01
CA LYS A 190 -22.21 23.37 14.58
C LYS A 190 -21.36 24.48 13.95
N ASP A 191 -20.24 24.11 13.32
CA ASP A 191 -19.37 25.01 12.56
C ASP A 191 -19.82 25.26 11.12
N GLY A 192 -20.94 24.65 10.70
CA GLY A 192 -21.50 24.76 9.35
C GLY A 192 -20.92 23.78 8.34
N VAL A 193 -19.98 22.92 8.75
CA VAL A 193 -19.34 21.96 7.86
C VAL A 193 -20.21 20.71 7.71
N PRO A 194 -20.53 20.27 6.47
CA PRO A 194 -21.23 19.02 6.22
C PRO A 194 -20.48 17.80 6.77
N THR A 195 -21.25 16.80 7.20
CA THR A 195 -20.67 15.52 7.64
C THR A 195 -20.45 14.58 6.46
N TYR A 196 -19.61 13.59 6.67
CA TYR A 196 -19.21 12.61 5.67
C TYR A 196 -20.40 12.01 4.89
N ASN A 197 -21.39 11.43 5.58
CA ASN A 197 -22.49 10.72 4.92
C ASN A 197 -23.36 11.61 4.04
N PHE A 198 -23.50 12.86 4.39
CA PHE A 198 -24.23 13.85 3.56
C PHE A 198 -23.36 14.27 2.36
N ALA A 199 -22.15 14.73 2.61
CA ALA A 199 -21.26 15.23 1.56
C ALA A 199 -20.96 14.16 0.50
N VAL A 200 -20.65 12.93 0.91
CA VAL A 200 -20.31 11.86 -0.04
C VAL A 200 -21.49 11.49 -0.94
N ALA A 201 -22.72 11.44 -0.41
CA ALA A 201 -23.91 11.15 -1.21
C ALA A 201 -24.19 12.26 -2.24
N VAL A 202 -24.10 13.52 -1.82
CA VAL A 202 -24.25 14.68 -2.70
C VAL A 202 -23.18 14.67 -3.78
N ASP A 203 -21.92 14.47 -3.42
CA ASP A 203 -20.82 14.51 -4.38
C ASP A 203 -20.88 13.35 -5.37
N ASP A 204 -21.18 12.14 -4.91
CA ASP A 204 -21.35 10.98 -5.78
C ASP A 204 -22.49 11.20 -6.79
N HIS A 205 -23.58 11.86 -6.38
CA HIS A 205 -24.66 12.23 -7.30
C HIS A 205 -24.19 13.29 -8.34
N TYR A 206 -23.66 14.42 -7.89
CA TYR A 206 -23.27 15.52 -8.80
C TYR A 206 -22.07 15.17 -9.68
N MET A 207 -21.20 14.28 -9.24
CA MET A 207 -20.11 13.75 -10.06
C MET A 207 -20.54 12.54 -10.91
N GLN A 208 -21.84 12.17 -10.88
CA GLN A 208 -22.43 11.09 -11.66
C GLN A 208 -21.72 9.75 -11.43
N ILE A 209 -21.33 9.46 -10.21
CA ILE A 209 -20.70 8.19 -9.84
C ILE A 209 -21.74 7.06 -10.00
N SER A 210 -21.41 6.08 -10.83
CA SER A 210 -22.26 4.93 -11.11
C SER A 210 -22.09 3.81 -10.10
N ASP A 211 -20.86 3.66 -9.59
CA ASP A 211 -20.46 2.56 -8.70
C ASP A 211 -19.55 3.06 -7.58
N VAL A 212 -19.83 2.64 -6.36
CA VAL A 212 -19.09 2.98 -5.15
C VAL A 212 -18.43 1.74 -4.59
N ILE A 213 -17.14 1.58 -4.87
CA ILE A 213 -16.32 0.48 -4.35
C ILE A 213 -15.44 1.03 -3.23
N ARG A 214 -15.60 0.48 -2.01
CA ARG A 214 -14.93 0.99 -0.80
C ARG A 214 -14.72 -0.10 0.25
N GLY A 215 -14.10 0.23 1.37
CA GLY A 215 -13.86 -0.70 2.46
C GLY A 215 -15.14 -1.13 3.21
N ASP A 216 -15.06 -2.29 3.84
CA ASP A 216 -16.11 -2.93 4.61
C ASP A 216 -16.61 -2.10 5.80
N ASP A 217 -15.76 -1.26 6.35
CA ASP A 217 -16.07 -0.33 7.45
C ASP A 217 -17.13 0.73 7.08
N HIS A 218 -17.43 0.88 5.79
CA HIS A 218 -18.47 1.78 5.29
C HIS A 218 -19.85 1.13 5.08
N VAL A 219 -20.02 -0.16 5.30
CA VAL A 219 -21.31 -0.84 5.10
C VAL A 219 -22.44 -0.19 5.92
N SER A 220 -22.18 0.12 7.19
CA SER A 220 -23.16 0.78 8.09
C SER A 220 -23.45 2.24 7.74
N ASN A 221 -22.65 2.88 6.88
CA ASN A 221 -22.89 4.21 6.37
C ASN A 221 -23.88 4.22 5.19
N THR A 222 -23.96 3.11 4.46
CA THR A 222 -24.74 3.00 3.23
C THR A 222 -26.22 3.35 3.42
N PRO A 223 -26.95 2.86 4.45
CA PRO A 223 -28.35 3.22 4.62
C PRO A 223 -28.57 4.73 4.82
N LYS A 224 -27.65 5.44 5.51
CA LYS A 224 -27.73 6.91 5.67
C LYS A 224 -27.59 7.62 4.33
N GLN A 225 -26.72 7.13 3.47
CA GLN A 225 -26.53 7.69 2.13
C GLN A 225 -27.75 7.38 1.23
N LEU A 226 -28.30 6.17 1.30
CA LEU A 226 -29.55 5.82 0.60
C LEU A 226 -30.72 6.73 1.01
N MET A 227 -30.82 7.10 2.29
CA MET A 227 -31.82 8.06 2.77
C MET A 227 -31.66 9.46 2.11
N ILE A 228 -30.43 9.91 1.86
CA ILE A 228 -30.19 11.17 1.14
C ILE A 228 -30.62 11.07 -0.32
N TYR A 229 -30.28 9.97 -1.02
CA TYR A 229 -30.75 9.73 -2.38
C TYR A 229 -32.28 9.72 -2.46
N GLU A 230 -32.94 9.02 -1.55
CA GLU A 230 -34.40 8.98 -1.46
C GLU A 230 -35.00 10.37 -1.19
N ALA A 231 -34.43 11.13 -0.25
CA ALA A 231 -34.92 12.45 0.13
C ALA A 231 -34.94 13.44 -1.01
N PHE A 232 -33.97 13.35 -1.94
CA PHE A 232 -33.90 14.18 -3.14
C PHE A 232 -34.51 13.54 -4.38
N GLY A 233 -35.00 12.31 -4.31
CA GLY A 233 -35.49 11.57 -5.47
C GLY A 233 -34.40 11.21 -6.48
N TRP A 234 -33.15 11.07 -6.03
CA TRP A 234 -32.03 10.68 -6.86
C TRP A 234 -31.90 9.16 -6.95
N GLU A 235 -31.36 8.71 -8.06
CA GLU A 235 -30.99 7.30 -8.21
C GLU A 235 -29.64 7.05 -7.51
N ALA A 236 -29.60 6.04 -6.63
CA ALA A 236 -28.38 5.67 -5.91
C ALA A 236 -27.40 4.90 -6.81
N PRO A 237 -26.08 5.04 -6.62
CA PRO A 237 -25.10 4.22 -7.29
C PRO A 237 -25.18 2.75 -6.81
N ARG A 238 -24.55 1.84 -7.54
CA ARG A 238 -24.32 0.49 -7.04
C ARG A 238 -23.19 0.52 -6.00
N PHE A 239 -23.28 -0.31 -4.98
CA PHE A 239 -22.30 -0.39 -3.91
C PHE A 239 -21.53 -1.71 -3.93
N GLY A 240 -20.26 -1.66 -3.60
CA GLY A 240 -19.40 -2.82 -3.38
C GLY A 240 -18.49 -2.57 -2.17
N HIS A 241 -18.60 -3.42 -1.15
CA HIS A 241 -17.83 -3.31 0.07
C HIS A 241 -16.80 -4.43 0.16
N MET A 242 -15.53 -4.07 -0.01
CA MET A 242 -14.41 -4.98 0.01
C MET A 242 -14.09 -5.43 1.44
N SER A 243 -13.79 -6.70 1.60
CA SER A 243 -13.36 -7.28 2.86
C SER A 243 -12.11 -6.61 3.45
N LEU A 244 -11.92 -6.74 4.77
CA LEU A 244 -10.75 -6.20 5.46
C LEU A 244 -9.46 -6.88 5.00
N ILE A 245 -8.34 -6.15 5.10
CA ILE A 245 -7.02 -6.75 5.08
C ILE A 245 -6.63 -7.08 6.53
N VAL A 246 -6.17 -8.30 6.74
CA VAL A 246 -5.77 -8.83 8.05
C VAL A 246 -4.31 -9.28 8.02
N ASN A 247 -3.67 -9.33 9.19
CA ASN A 247 -2.35 -9.91 9.36
C ASN A 247 -2.41 -11.45 9.44
N GLU A 248 -1.27 -12.11 9.61
CA GLU A 248 -1.14 -13.56 9.74
C GLU A 248 -1.94 -14.13 10.94
N GLU A 249 -2.17 -13.32 11.99
CA GLU A 249 -3.01 -13.67 13.13
C GLU A 249 -4.53 -13.43 12.89
N ARG A 250 -4.90 -13.06 11.66
CA ARG A 250 -6.28 -12.69 11.25
C ARG A 250 -6.86 -11.47 11.97
N LYS A 251 -5.99 -10.59 12.49
CA LYS A 251 -6.39 -9.30 13.05
C LYS A 251 -6.30 -8.23 11.97
N LYS A 252 -7.20 -7.23 12.04
CA LYS A 252 -7.13 -6.05 11.14
C LYS A 252 -5.74 -5.43 11.21
N LEU A 253 -5.16 -5.12 10.05
CA LEU A 253 -3.87 -4.41 9.99
C LEU A 253 -3.94 -3.13 10.82
N SER A 254 -3.00 -2.96 11.72
CA SER A 254 -2.92 -1.79 12.60
C SER A 254 -1.50 -1.22 12.62
N LYS A 255 -1.38 0.07 12.96
CA LYS A 255 -0.08 0.74 13.13
C LYS A 255 0.82 0.09 14.19
N ARG A 256 0.29 -0.85 14.98
CA ARG A 256 1.03 -1.58 16.02
C ARG A 256 1.63 -2.90 15.52
N ASP A 257 1.28 -3.33 14.31
CA ASP A 257 1.85 -4.52 13.67
C ASP A 257 3.24 -4.18 13.11
N GLY A 258 4.23 -4.00 13.98
CA GLY A 258 5.57 -3.48 13.66
C GLY A 258 6.36 -4.28 12.62
N GLN A 259 5.82 -5.38 12.10
CA GLN A 259 6.43 -6.21 11.06
C GLN A 259 5.87 -5.98 9.66
N ILE A 260 4.70 -5.32 9.52
CA ILE A 260 4.08 -5.01 8.23
C ILE A 260 4.09 -3.49 8.05
N LEU A 261 4.73 -3.06 6.97
CA LEU A 261 4.70 -1.64 6.60
C LEU A 261 3.30 -1.24 6.18
N GLN A 262 2.87 -0.06 6.62
CA GLN A 262 1.49 0.39 6.47
C GLN A 262 1.27 1.26 5.24
N PHE A 263 2.32 2.00 4.82
CA PHE A 263 2.23 3.03 3.80
C PHE A 263 2.98 2.66 2.54
N ILE A 264 2.42 3.02 1.39
CA ILE A 264 3.01 2.74 0.07
C ILE A 264 4.41 3.32 -0.08
N GLU A 265 4.63 4.54 0.43
CA GLU A 265 5.94 5.18 0.38
C GLU A 265 7.04 4.37 1.07
N GLN A 266 6.72 3.64 2.15
CA GLN A 266 7.67 2.80 2.86
C GLN A 266 8.18 1.65 1.98
N TYR A 267 7.31 1.06 1.15
CA TYR A 267 7.70 0.03 0.18
C TYR A 267 8.53 0.62 -0.94
N ARG A 268 8.14 1.79 -1.46
CA ARG A 268 8.91 2.54 -2.46
C ARG A 268 10.31 2.83 -1.94
N ASP A 269 10.42 3.34 -0.72
CA ASP A 269 11.69 3.70 -0.10
C ASP A 269 12.60 2.51 0.20
N LEU A 270 12.05 1.30 0.32
CA LEU A 270 12.82 0.04 0.39
C LEU A 270 13.27 -0.48 -0.99
N GLY A 271 12.78 0.11 -2.06
CA GLY A 271 13.13 -0.31 -3.42
C GLY A 271 12.27 -1.47 -3.94
N TYR A 272 11.00 -1.56 -3.52
CA TYR A 272 10.00 -2.38 -4.20
C TYR A 272 9.65 -1.76 -5.55
N LEU A 273 9.28 -2.62 -6.50
CA LEU A 273 8.84 -2.20 -7.82
C LEU A 273 7.35 -1.86 -7.80
N PRO A 274 6.92 -0.74 -8.41
CA PRO A 274 5.51 -0.34 -8.40
C PRO A 274 4.59 -1.37 -9.05
N GLU A 275 5.00 -1.96 -10.17
CA GLU A 275 4.24 -3.01 -10.86
C GLU A 275 4.11 -4.30 -10.04
N ALA A 276 5.11 -4.64 -9.23
CA ALA A 276 5.05 -5.79 -8.34
C ALA A 276 4.10 -5.53 -7.17
N LEU A 277 4.15 -4.33 -6.60
CA LEU A 277 3.24 -3.94 -5.54
C LEU A 277 1.79 -3.83 -6.03
N PHE A 278 1.58 -3.31 -7.24
CA PHE A 278 0.29 -3.31 -7.93
C PHE A 278 -0.25 -4.76 -8.05
N ASN A 279 0.56 -5.67 -8.56
CA ASN A 279 0.20 -7.08 -8.70
C ASN A 279 -0.18 -7.71 -7.35
N PHE A 280 0.66 -7.54 -6.34
CA PHE A 280 0.41 -8.08 -5.01
C PHE A 280 -0.87 -7.54 -4.38
N ILE A 281 -1.09 -6.22 -4.45
CA ILE A 281 -2.31 -5.58 -3.91
C ILE A 281 -3.56 -6.06 -4.63
N THR A 282 -3.49 -6.29 -5.95
CA THR A 282 -4.61 -6.86 -6.71
C THR A 282 -5.03 -8.22 -6.17
N LEU A 283 -4.07 -9.04 -5.75
CA LEU A 283 -4.35 -10.36 -5.17
C LEU A 283 -4.83 -10.31 -3.70
N LEU A 284 -4.86 -9.12 -3.09
CA LEU A 284 -5.43 -8.94 -1.76
C LEU A 284 -6.97 -8.78 -1.84
N GLY A 285 -7.67 -9.88 -2.00
CA GLY A 285 -9.13 -9.91 -2.04
C GLY A 285 -9.73 -10.05 -3.44
N TRP A 286 -8.92 -10.36 -4.43
CA TRP A 286 -9.34 -10.76 -5.76
C TRP A 286 -8.44 -11.90 -6.27
N SER A 287 -8.98 -12.80 -7.06
CA SER A 287 -8.21 -13.93 -7.62
C SER A 287 -8.50 -14.13 -9.10
N PRO A 288 -7.46 -14.36 -9.94
CA PRO A 288 -7.62 -14.68 -11.36
C PRO A 288 -8.23 -16.07 -11.56
N GLU A 289 -8.62 -16.37 -12.79
CA GLU A 289 -8.90 -17.74 -13.19
C GLU A 289 -7.59 -18.51 -13.38
N GLY A 290 -7.53 -19.73 -12.87
CA GLY A 290 -6.33 -20.55 -12.93
C GLY A 290 -5.31 -20.30 -11.81
N GLU A 291 -4.08 -20.77 -12.01
CA GLU A 291 -3.01 -20.78 -11.00
C GLU A 291 -1.96 -19.68 -11.20
N GLU A 292 -2.02 -18.98 -12.32
CA GLU A 292 -1.11 -17.87 -12.60
C GLU A 292 -1.42 -16.66 -11.71
N GLU A 293 -0.39 -16.04 -11.16
CA GLU A 293 -0.53 -14.92 -10.21
C GLU A 293 0.28 -13.68 -10.62
N ILE A 294 1.12 -13.79 -11.65
CA ILE A 294 1.96 -12.68 -12.13
C ILE A 294 1.41 -12.17 -13.44
N PHE A 295 0.90 -10.95 -13.43
CA PHE A 295 0.29 -10.29 -14.58
C PHE A 295 0.74 -8.84 -14.68
N SER A 296 0.90 -8.33 -15.88
CA SER A 296 1.03 -6.90 -16.12
C SER A 296 -0.26 -6.15 -15.75
N LYS A 297 -0.17 -4.85 -15.56
CA LYS A 297 -1.33 -3.99 -15.33
C LYS A 297 -2.39 -4.12 -16.44
N GLU A 298 -1.95 -4.17 -17.68
CA GLU A 298 -2.80 -4.30 -18.87
C GLU A 298 -3.52 -5.64 -18.89
N GLU A 299 -2.85 -6.72 -18.49
CA GLU A 299 -3.46 -8.04 -18.34
C GLU A 299 -4.50 -8.04 -17.22
N PHE A 300 -4.19 -7.47 -16.06
CA PHE A 300 -5.17 -7.31 -14.98
C PHE A 300 -6.41 -6.55 -15.41
N ILE A 301 -6.25 -5.42 -16.11
CA ILE A 301 -7.37 -4.64 -16.67
C ILE A 301 -8.25 -5.52 -17.55
N LYS A 302 -7.64 -6.36 -18.39
CA LYS A 302 -8.35 -7.22 -19.33
C LYS A 302 -9.12 -8.35 -18.64
N ILE A 303 -8.53 -8.98 -17.63
CA ILE A 303 -9.10 -10.16 -16.95
C ILE A 303 -9.91 -9.83 -15.72
N PHE A 304 -9.96 -8.55 -15.30
CA PHE A 304 -10.67 -8.14 -14.11
C PHE A 304 -12.17 -8.52 -14.20
N ASP A 305 -12.70 -9.08 -13.13
CA ASP A 305 -14.11 -9.40 -12.94
C ASP A 305 -14.47 -9.11 -11.47
N GLU A 306 -15.36 -8.16 -11.23
CA GLU A 306 -15.78 -7.78 -9.89
C GLU A 306 -16.48 -8.90 -9.12
N LYS A 307 -17.04 -9.89 -9.82
CA LYS A 307 -17.67 -11.06 -9.20
C LYS A 307 -16.66 -11.95 -8.48
N ARG A 308 -15.38 -11.76 -8.77
CA ARG A 308 -14.27 -12.50 -8.14
C ARG A 308 -13.67 -11.75 -6.93
N LEU A 309 -14.24 -10.61 -6.55
CA LEU A 309 -13.91 -9.95 -5.28
C LEU A 309 -14.30 -10.84 -4.11
N SER A 310 -13.36 -11.05 -3.19
CA SER A 310 -13.53 -11.96 -2.05
C SER A 310 -14.44 -11.38 -0.97
N LYS A 311 -15.39 -12.19 -0.49
CA LYS A 311 -16.20 -11.89 0.71
C LYS A 311 -15.39 -12.04 2.00
N SER A 312 -14.38 -12.88 2.00
CA SER A 312 -13.55 -13.17 3.17
C SER A 312 -12.41 -12.17 3.31
N PRO A 313 -11.95 -11.87 4.55
CA PRO A 313 -10.79 -11.04 4.77
C PRO A 313 -9.56 -11.53 4.00
N ALA A 314 -8.80 -10.61 3.44
CA ALA A 314 -7.58 -10.89 2.70
C ALA A 314 -6.39 -10.86 3.65
N MET A 315 -5.62 -11.93 3.72
CA MET A 315 -4.41 -12.00 4.55
C MET A 315 -3.23 -11.35 3.83
N PHE A 316 -2.56 -10.41 4.51
CA PHE A 316 -1.31 -9.82 4.04
C PHE A 316 -0.16 -10.79 4.32
N ASP A 317 0.27 -11.51 3.29
CA ASP A 317 1.38 -12.44 3.33
C ASP A 317 2.67 -11.76 2.84
N ARG A 318 3.61 -11.55 3.77
CA ARG A 318 4.90 -10.89 3.48
C ARG A 318 5.81 -11.75 2.59
N GLN A 319 5.75 -13.07 2.74
CA GLN A 319 6.53 -13.99 1.92
C GLN A 319 6.04 -13.96 0.48
N LYS A 320 4.71 -13.91 0.30
CA LYS A 320 4.11 -13.75 -1.02
C LYS A 320 4.49 -12.42 -1.67
N LEU A 321 4.47 -11.31 -0.92
CA LEU A 321 4.93 -10.02 -1.44
C LEU A 321 6.41 -10.08 -1.88
N ALA A 322 7.27 -10.64 -1.06
CA ALA A 322 8.68 -10.82 -1.38
C ALA A 322 8.87 -11.67 -2.66
N TRP A 323 8.13 -12.77 -2.76
CA TRP A 323 8.14 -13.61 -3.94
C TRP A 323 7.63 -12.88 -5.20
N VAL A 324 6.50 -12.19 -5.12
CA VAL A 324 5.96 -11.41 -6.25
C VAL A 324 7.00 -10.38 -6.71
N ASN A 325 7.55 -9.59 -5.80
CA ASN A 325 8.53 -8.58 -6.18
C ASN A 325 9.80 -9.20 -6.78
N ASN A 326 10.28 -10.34 -6.24
CA ASN A 326 11.41 -11.07 -6.79
C ASN A 326 11.14 -11.54 -8.24
N GLN A 327 9.91 -11.98 -8.58
CA GLN A 327 9.60 -12.36 -9.97
C GLN A 327 9.79 -11.19 -10.93
N TYR A 328 9.39 -9.98 -10.54
CA TYR A 328 9.60 -8.76 -11.33
C TYR A 328 11.07 -8.32 -11.33
N MET A 329 11.77 -8.38 -10.19
CA MET A 329 13.19 -8.04 -10.10
C MET A 329 14.06 -8.86 -11.08
N LYS A 330 13.77 -10.15 -11.21
CA LYS A 330 14.49 -11.06 -12.13
C LYS A 330 14.39 -10.66 -13.61
N THR A 331 13.35 -9.96 -13.99
CA THR A 331 13.07 -9.58 -15.39
C THR A 331 13.60 -8.20 -15.76
N LYS A 332 14.01 -7.42 -14.77
CA LYS A 332 14.58 -6.09 -15.01
C LYS A 332 16.02 -6.18 -15.50
N ASP A 333 16.44 -5.19 -16.28
CA ASP A 333 17.85 -5.03 -16.59
C ASP A 333 18.63 -4.63 -15.31
N THR A 334 19.90 -4.97 -15.28
CA THR A 334 20.77 -4.77 -14.11
C THR A 334 20.96 -3.29 -13.79
N GLU A 335 20.93 -2.39 -14.78
CA GLU A 335 21.04 -0.94 -14.58
C GLU A 335 19.84 -0.41 -13.78
N THR A 336 18.63 -0.80 -14.17
CA THR A 336 17.40 -0.40 -13.44
C THR A 336 17.46 -0.85 -11.98
N VAL A 337 17.88 -2.09 -11.72
CA VAL A 337 18.00 -2.60 -10.34
C VAL A 337 19.11 -1.91 -9.59
N PHE A 338 20.24 -1.60 -10.25
CA PHE A 338 21.35 -0.85 -9.64
C PHE A 338 20.89 0.56 -9.21
N GLU A 339 20.18 1.29 -10.07
CA GLU A 339 19.67 2.62 -9.72
C GLU A 339 18.72 2.59 -8.53
N LEU A 340 17.88 1.55 -8.41
CA LEU A 340 17.02 1.34 -7.23
C LEU A 340 17.83 1.01 -5.96
N ALA A 341 18.93 0.28 -6.09
CA ALA A 341 19.77 -0.15 -4.98
C ALA A 341 20.78 0.93 -4.55
N LEU A 342 21.19 1.80 -5.45
CA LEU A 342 22.23 2.80 -5.22
C LEU A 342 21.98 3.69 -3.98
N PRO A 343 20.77 4.22 -3.74
CA PRO A 343 20.51 5.01 -2.53
C PRO A 343 20.74 4.21 -1.24
N HIS A 344 20.47 2.92 -1.24
CA HIS A 344 20.69 2.05 -0.09
C HIS A 344 22.18 1.81 0.16
N LEU A 345 22.95 1.57 -0.90
CA LEU A 345 24.40 1.40 -0.83
C LEU A 345 25.09 2.69 -0.33
N ILE A 346 24.64 3.86 -0.79
CA ILE A 346 25.14 5.17 -0.33
C ILE A 346 24.79 5.38 1.14
N LYS A 347 23.54 5.17 1.53
CA LYS A 347 23.07 5.33 2.92
C LYS A 347 23.84 4.43 3.89
N ALA A 348 24.24 3.25 3.44
CA ALA A 348 25.05 2.31 4.21
C ALA A 348 26.54 2.60 4.18
N ASN A 349 26.98 3.67 3.50
CA ASN A 349 28.38 4.06 3.27
C ASN A 349 29.20 2.99 2.53
N LEU A 350 28.58 2.20 1.69
CA LEU A 350 29.20 1.15 0.90
C LEU A 350 29.66 1.66 -0.47
N ILE A 351 29.02 2.72 -0.95
CA ILE A 351 29.39 3.50 -2.13
C ILE A 351 29.41 4.98 -1.72
N PRO A 352 30.34 5.81 -2.23
CA PRO A 352 30.38 7.25 -1.94
C PRO A 352 29.08 7.95 -2.37
N GLU A 353 28.73 9.06 -1.71
CA GLU A 353 27.56 9.90 -2.06
C GLU A 353 27.59 10.38 -3.52
N ASN A 354 28.80 10.69 -4.03
CA ASN A 354 29.03 11.02 -5.42
C ASN A 354 29.90 9.94 -6.09
N PRO A 355 29.30 8.82 -6.54
CA PRO A 355 30.03 7.68 -7.05
C PRO A 355 30.72 7.98 -8.38
N SER A 356 31.99 7.60 -8.49
CA SER A 356 32.71 7.60 -9.77
C SER A 356 32.14 6.52 -10.70
N GLU A 357 32.51 6.58 -12.00
CA GLU A 357 32.10 5.50 -12.92
C GLU A 357 32.65 4.14 -12.50
N LYS A 358 33.81 4.09 -11.89
CA LYS A 358 34.37 2.86 -11.33
C LYS A 358 33.53 2.31 -10.18
N ASP A 359 33.02 3.19 -9.30
CA ASP A 359 32.12 2.77 -8.21
C ASP A 359 30.79 2.26 -8.76
N ARG A 360 30.26 2.91 -9.78
CA ARG A 360 29.02 2.49 -10.47
C ARG A 360 29.19 1.14 -11.16
N GLU A 361 30.31 0.95 -11.89
CA GLU A 361 30.61 -0.32 -12.55
C GLU A 361 30.73 -1.46 -11.53
N TRP A 362 31.43 -1.23 -10.43
CA TRP A 362 31.53 -2.18 -9.32
C TRP A 362 30.13 -2.48 -8.74
N GLY A 363 29.31 -1.46 -8.52
CA GLY A 363 27.94 -1.62 -8.03
C GLY A 363 27.05 -2.45 -8.96
N ARG A 364 27.16 -2.23 -10.29
CA ARG A 364 26.44 -3.05 -11.28
C ARG A 364 26.85 -4.53 -11.22
N LYS A 365 28.15 -4.79 -11.09
CA LYS A 365 28.66 -6.18 -10.90
C LYS A 365 28.14 -6.80 -9.61
N LEU A 366 28.10 -6.05 -8.50
CA LEU A 366 27.53 -6.49 -7.25
C LEU A 366 26.05 -6.84 -7.39
N ILE A 367 25.24 -5.96 -8.02
CA ILE A 367 23.84 -6.20 -8.29
C ILE A 367 23.65 -7.45 -9.15
N ALA A 368 24.45 -7.63 -10.19
CA ALA A 368 24.36 -8.82 -11.06
C ALA A 368 24.55 -10.16 -10.31
N LEU A 369 25.31 -10.14 -9.21
CA LEU A 369 25.47 -11.32 -8.34
C LEU A 369 24.16 -11.72 -7.63
N TYR A 370 23.41 -10.73 -7.14
CA TYR A 370 22.30 -10.95 -6.22
C TYR A 370 20.91 -10.71 -6.79
N GLN A 371 20.79 -10.08 -7.98
CA GLN A 371 19.52 -9.66 -8.55
C GLN A 371 18.46 -10.76 -8.61
N LYS A 372 18.87 -12.01 -8.85
CA LYS A 372 17.94 -13.15 -8.93
C LYS A 372 17.43 -13.60 -7.57
N GLU A 373 18.12 -13.25 -6.52
CA GLU A 373 17.82 -13.66 -5.13
C GLU A 373 17.08 -12.57 -4.35
N MET A 374 17.30 -11.30 -4.72
CA MET A 374 16.72 -10.15 -4.02
C MET A 374 15.20 -10.11 -4.14
N SER A 375 14.53 -9.90 -3.00
CA SER A 375 13.10 -9.61 -2.95
C SER A 375 12.80 -8.15 -3.23
N TYR A 376 13.67 -7.22 -2.80
CA TYR A 376 13.60 -5.78 -3.06
C TYR A 376 15.02 -5.17 -3.05
N ALA A 377 15.18 -4.00 -3.64
CA ALA A 377 16.52 -3.44 -3.89
C ALA A 377 17.34 -3.16 -2.62
N GLY A 378 16.70 -2.80 -1.52
CA GLY A 378 17.39 -2.54 -0.24
C GLY A 378 18.05 -3.77 0.40
N GLU A 379 17.66 -4.99 0.00
CA GLU A 379 18.31 -6.22 0.47
C GLU A 379 19.75 -6.36 0.03
N ILE A 380 20.19 -5.57 -0.96
CA ILE A 380 21.59 -5.59 -1.39
C ILE A 380 22.54 -5.27 -0.23
N VAL A 381 22.14 -4.45 0.74
CA VAL A 381 22.99 -4.05 1.87
C VAL A 381 23.36 -5.26 2.73
N PRO A 382 22.45 -6.02 3.33
CA PRO A 382 22.81 -7.21 4.10
C PRO A 382 23.42 -8.33 3.23
N LEU A 383 22.97 -8.48 1.97
CA LEU A 383 23.53 -9.51 1.07
C LEU A 383 25.00 -9.26 0.70
N SER A 384 25.39 -7.99 0.66
CA SER A 384 26.75 -7.60 0.27
C SER A 384 27.71 -7.38 1.44
N GLU A 385 27.30 -7.68 2.67
CA GLU A 385 28.09 -7.42 3.88
C GLU A 385 29.51 -8.00 3.80
N MET A 386 29.66 -9.21 3.25
CA MET A 386 30.96 -9.88 3.11
C MET A 386 31.97 -9.11 2.25
N PHE A 387 31.54 -8.22 1.36
CA PHE A 387 32.44 -7.44 0.49
C PHE A 387 33.14 -6.28 1.23
N PHE A 388 32.64 -5.90 2.41
CA PHE A 388 33.08 -4.72 3.15
C PHE A 388 33.90 -5.07 4.40
N HIS A 389 33.91 -6.34 4.83
CA HIS A 389 34.77 -6.81 5.90
C HIS A 389 36.13 -7.25 5.37
N GLU A 390 37.19 -6.99 6.14
CA GLU A 390 38.53 -7.48 5.77
C GLU A 390 38.61 -9.01 5.83
N MET A 391 38.02 -9.60 6.85
CA MET A 391 37.90 -11.04 7.02
C MET A 391 36.57 -11.36 7.71
N PRO A 392 35.72 -12.18 7.11
CA PRO A 392 34.50 -12.63 7.74
C PRO A 392 34.80 -13.53 8.94
N GLU A 393 33.92 -13.50 9.96
CA GLU A 393 33.96 -14.49 11.03
C GLU A 393 33.53 -15.85 10.47
N LEU A 394 34.35 -16.88 10.78
CA LEU A 394 34.10 -18.25 10.33
C LEU A 394 33.30 -19.01 11.38
N GLY A 395 32.17 -19.57 10.99
CA GLY A 395 31.44 -20.55 11.79
C GLY A 395 32.21 -21.88 11.94
N LYS A 396 31.66 -22.81 12.70
CA LYS A 396 32.30 -24.12 12.92
C LYS A 396 32.44 -24.93 11.64
N ASP A 397 31.42 -24.93 10.81
CA ASP A 397 31.37 -25.68 9.56
C ASP A 397 32.39 -25.12 8.54
N GLU A 398 32.52 -23.80 8.48
CA GLU A 398 33.49 -23.10 7.64
C GLU A 398 34.93 -23.40 8.11
N GLN A 399 35.17 -23.40 9.43
CA GLN A 399 36.46 -23.77 10.00
C GLN A 399 36.83 -25.22 9.69
N GLU A 400 35.87 -26.15 9.79
CA GLU A 400 36.08 -27.56 9.45
C GLU A 400 36.46 -27.75 7.98
N VAL A 401 35.82 -27.02 7.08
CA VAL A 401 36.18 -27.05 5.65
C VAL A 401 37.60 -26.61 5.41
N LEU A 402 38.09 -25.59 6.10
CA LEU A 402 39.46 -25.09 5.96
C LEU A 402 40.52 -25.98 6.65
N GLN A 403 40.13 -26.94 7.50
CA GLN A 403 41.03 -27.92 8.13
C GLN A 403 41.27 -29.19 7.28
N GLY A 404 40.70 -29.26 6.08
CA GLY A 404 40.90 -30.38 5.17
C GLY A 404 42.38 -30.56 4.78
N GLU A 405 42.86 -31.82 4.73
CA GLU A 405 44.26 -32.15 4.45
C GLU A 405 44.79 -31.56 3.13
N GLN A 406 43.92 -31.40 2.13
CA GLN A 406 44.25 -30.81 0.82
C GLN A 406 44.30 -29.29 0.81
N VAL A 407 43.80 -28.61 1.84
CA VAL A 407 43.59 -27.15 1.82
C VAL A 407 44.91 -26.38 1.78
N PRO A 408 45.97 -26.72 2.51
CA PRO A 408 47.25 -26.01 2.44
C PRO A 408 47.86 -26.01 1.00
N GLU A 409 47.87 -27.16 0.34
CA GLU A 409 48.35 -27.28 -1.03
C GLU A 409 47.48 -26.46 -1.99
N LEU A 410 46.17 -26.58 -1.85
CA LEU A 410 45.19 -25.85 -2.66
C LEU A 410 45.36 -24.32 -2.53
N MET A 411 45.48 -23.82 -1.28
CA MET A 411 45.61 -22.38 -1.03
C MET A 411 46.93 -21.81 -1.56
N ASN A 412 48.02 -22.54 -1.45
CA ASN A 412 49.31 -22.12 -2.03
C ASN A 412 49.25 -22.00 -3.56
N HIS A 413 48.70 -22.99 -4.26
CA HIS A 413 48.52 -22.92 -5.70
C HIS A 413 47.58 -21.79 -6.11
N LEU A 414 46.44 -21.65 -5.43
CA LEU A 414 45.44 -20.59 -5.68
C LEU A 414 46.04 -19.21 -5.51
N TYR A 415 46.78 -18.98 -4.38
CA TYR A 415 47.40 -17.69 -4.12
C TYR A 415 48.40 -17.30 -5.22
N GLY A 416 49.35 -18.19 -5.56
CA GLY A 416 50.36 -17.92 -6.59
C GLY A 416 49.76 -17.62 -7.98
N LYS A 417 48.70 -18.38 -8.34
CA LYS A 417 47.99 -18.14 -9.61
C LYS A 417 47.23 -16.81 -9.63
N LEU A 418 46.52 -16.48 -8.56
CA LEU A 418 45.78 -15.21 -8.44
C LEU A 418 46.76 -14.00 -8.41
N GLU A 419 47.88 -14.12 -7.73
CA GLU A 419 48.89 -13.08 -7.65
C GLU A 419 49.47 -12.76 -9.06
N SER A 420 49.72 -13.77 -9.89
CA SER A 420 50.27 -13.66 -11.23
C SER A 420 49.24 -13.27 -12.31
N LEU A 421 47.95 -13.23 -11.98
CA LEU A 421 46.87 -12.96 -12.96
C LEU A 421 46.95 -11.50 -13.42
N GLU A 422 47.10 -11.24 -14.75
CA GLU A 422 47.15 -9.92 -15.32
C GLU A 422 45.78 -9.23 -15.37
N SER A 423 44.74 -9.97 -15.71
CA SER A 423 43.34 -9.51 -15.73
C SER A 423 42.53 -10.23 -14.66
N PHE A 424 41.88 -9.45 -13.77
CA PHE A 424 41.11 -9.98 -12.65
C PHE A 424 39.60 -10.00 -12.94
N GLU A 425 39.22 -10.58 -14.08
CA GLU A 425 37.86 -10.77 -14.54
C GLU A 425 37.38 -12.20 -14.27
N ALA A 426 36.06 -12.37 -14.08
CA ALA A 426 35.44 -13.66 -13.76
C ALA A 426 35.82 -14.78 -14.74
N THR A 427 35.94 -14.45 -16.04
CA THR A 427 36.33 -15.39 -17.09
C THR A 427 37.75 -15.92 -16.88
N GLU A 428 38.70 -15.05 -16.57
CA GLU A 428 40.10 -15.43 -16.32
C GLU A 428 40.25 -16.15 -14.98
N ILE A 429 39.54 -15.71 -13.94
CA ILE A 429 39.48 -16.40 -12.64
C ILE A 429 38.93 -17.82 -12.81
N LYS A 430 37.90 -18.00 -13.62
CA LYS A 430 37.33 -19.34 -13.91
C LYS A 430 38.33 -20.26 -14.62
N LYS A 431 39.10 -19.72 -15.57
CA LYS A 431 40.17 -20.47 -16.26
C LYS A 431 41.27 -20.87 -15.26
N MET A 432 41.71 -19.90 -14.44
CA MET A 432 42.73 -20.11 -13.42
C MET A 432 42.31 -21.17 -12.41
N ILE A 433 41.09 -21.20 -11.92
CA ILE A 433 40.61 -22.26 -11.01
C ILE A 433 40.66 -23.64 -11.69
N LYS A 434 40.35 -23.73 -13.00
CA LYS A 434 40.52 -25.00 -13.75
C LYS A 434 41.97 -25.43 -13.88
N GLU A 435 42.91 -24.49 -13.99
CA GLU A 435 44.34 -24.80 -13.99
C GLU A 435 44.79 -25.35 -12.63
N VAL A 436 44.39 -24.70 -11.53
CA VAL A 436 44.64 -25.20 -10.16
C VAL A 436 44.06 -26.62 -9.99
N GLN A 437 42.86 -26.89 -10.50
CA GLN A 437 42.27 -28.22 -10.51
C GLN A 437 43.12 -29.25 -11.22
N LYS A 438 43.73 -28.91 -12.36
CA LYS A 438 44.58 -29.82 -13.15
C LYS A 438 45.93 -30.06 -12.48
N GLU A 439 46.52 -29.02 -11.90
CA GLU A 439 47.85 -29.10 -11.26
C GLU A 439 47.81 -29.85 -9.94
N THR A 440 46.77 -29.63 -9.12
CA THR A 440 46.64 -30.32 -7.80
C THR A 440 45.90 -31.62 -7.87
N GLY A 441 45.12 -31.88 -8.92
CA GLY A 441 44.23 -33.04 -8.99
C GLY A 441 42.98 -32.95 -8.10
N ILE A 442 42.87 -31.87 -7.28
CA ILE A 442 41.73 -31.62 -6.37
C ILE A 442 40.54 -31.15 -7.20
N LYS A 443 39.34 -31.71 -6.97
CA LYS A 443 38.16 -31.42 -7.79
C LYS A 443 36.87 -31.49 -6.98
N GLY A 444 35.77 -31.02 -7.60
CA GLY A 444 34.44 -31.07 -7.00
C GLY A 444 34.34 -30.25 -5.68
N LYS A 445 33.66 -30.81 -4.70
CA LYS A 445 33.44 -30.13 -3.42
C LYS A 445 34.76 -29.82 -2.67
N GLN A 446 35.75 -30.69 -2.82
CA GLN A 446 37.07 -30.49 -2.17
C GLN A 446 37.88 -29.35 -2.77
N LEU A 447 37.57 -28.91 -4.00
CA LEU A 447 38.17 -27.76 -4.66
C LEU A 447 37.36 -26.49 -4.35
N PHE A 448 36.10 -26.48 -4.72
CA PHE A 448 35.30 -25.24 -4.75
C PHE A 448 34.88 -24.76 -3.37
N MET A 449 34.59 -25.66 -2.43
CA MET A 449 34.13 -25.26 -1.10
C MET A 449 35.24 -24.57 -0.27
N PRO A 450 36.47 -25.13 -0.16
CA PRO A 450 37.54 -24.42 0.54
C PRO A 450 37.89 -23.07 -0.11
N ILE A 451 37.90 -22.96 -1.44
CA ILE A 451 38.13 -21.69 -2.11
C ILE A 451 37.04 -20.70 -1.72
N ARG A 452 35.76 -21.08 -1.79
CA ARG A 452 34.64 -20.23 -1.41
C ARG A 452 34.76 -19.74 0.03
N VAL A 453 34.94 -20.64 0.97
CA VAL A 453 35.07 -20.30 2.39
C VAL A 453 36.27 -19.40 2.64
N ALA A 454 37.42 -19.68 2.02
CA ALA A 454 38.60 -18.86 2.16
C ALA A 454 38.45 -17.42 1.70
N VAL A 455 37.71 -17.19 0.59
CA VAL A 455 37.56 -15.86 0.02
C VAL A 455 36.29 -15.12 0.51
N THR A 456 35.23 -15.84 0.89
CA THR A 456 33.95 -15.25 1.29
C THR A 456 33.59 -15.43 2.77
N GLY A 457 34.16 -16.41 3.44
CA GLY A 457 33.75 -16.86 4.78
C GLY A 457 32.41 -17.61 4.80
N GLN A 458 31.87 -18.00 3.65
CA GLN A 458 30.56 -18.63 3.53
C GLN A 458 30.59 -19.91 2.73
N MET A 459 29.74 -20.87 3.12
CA MET A 459 29.56 -22.14 2.42
C MET A 459 28.74 -22.02 1.13
N HIS A 460 27.85 -21.05 1.07
CA HIS A 460 26.92 -20.81 -0.03
C HIS A 460 26.98 -19.35 -0.51
N GLY A 461 26.52 -19.08 -1.71
CA GLY A 461 26.49 -17.74 -2.27
C GLY A 461 26.50 -17.74 -3.80
N PRO A 462 26.61 -16.58 -4.44
CA PRO A 462 26.62 -16.42 -5.89
C PRO A 462 27.77 -17.17 -6.57
N GLU A 463 27.82 -17.14 -7.91
CA GLU A 463 28.91 -17.81 -8.67
C GLU A 463 30.29 -17.36 -8.19
N LEU A 464 31.15 -18.34 -7.87
CA LEU A 464 32.43 -18.08 -7.23
C LEU A 464 33.40 -17.20 -8.02
N PRO A 465 33.61 -17.41 -9.34
CA PRO A 465 34.48 -16.52 -10.12
C PRO A 465 34.02 -15.07 -10.13
N ASN A 466 32.71 -14.82 -10.27
CA ASN A 466 32.13 -13.49 -10.25
C ASN A 466 32.23 -12.85 -8.87
N THR A 467 32.03 -13.62 -7.82
CA THR A 467 32.20 -13.16 -6.43
C THR A 467 33.65 -12.74 -6.17
N ILE A 468 34.63 -13.51 -6.64
CA ILE A 468 36.07 -13.20 -6.52
C ILE A 468 36.39 -11.89 -7.27
N GLU A 469 35.86 -11.72 -8.47
CA GLU A 469 36.04 -10.49 -9.26
C GLU A 469 35.54 -9.26 -8.48
N VAL A 470 34.33 -9.31 -7.91
CA VAL A 470 33.72 -8.20 -7.16
C VAL A 470 34.45 -7.93 -5.84
N LEU A 471 34.98 -8.94 -5.17
CA LEU A 471 35.85 -8.79 -3.99
C LEU A 471 37.13 -8.00 -4.31
N GLY A 472 37.65 -8.18 -5.52
CA GLY A 472 38.88 -7.56 -5.99
C GLY A 472 40.16 -8.26 -5.54
N LYS A 473 41.22 -8.13 -6.35
CA LYS A 473 42.48 -8.86 -6.20
C LYS A 473 43.12 -8.66 -4.82
N ASP A 474 43.22 -7.42 -4.37
CA ASP A 474 43.90 -7.08 -3.12
C ASP A 474 43.23 -7.74 -1.91
N LYS A 475 41.89 -7.66 -1.83
CA LYS A 475 41.13 -8.26 -0.72
C LYS A 475 41.19 -9.78 -0.72
N VAL A 476 41.06 -10.39 -1.89
CA VAL A 476 41.17 -11.85 -2.03
C VAL A 476 42.56 -12.36 -1.60
N LEU A 477 43.63 -11.71 -2.09
CA LEU A 477 45.01 -12.08 -1.70
C LEU A 477 45.24 -11.84 -0.21
N SER A 478 44.75 -10.74 0.37
CA SER A 478 44.82 -10.48 1.81
C SER A 478 44.16 -11.57 2.65
N ARG A 479 42.97 -12.06 2.21
CA ARG A 479 42.27 -13.15 2.90
C ARG A 479 43.01 -14.49 2.79
N LEU A 480 43.48 -14.83 1.62
CA LEU A 480 44.22 -16.07 1.38
C LEU A 480 45.55 -16.10 2.11
N LYS A 481 46.27 -14.97 2.23
CA LYS A 481 47.55 -14.85 2.90
C LYS A 481 47.53 -15.34 4.36
N LYS A 482 46.35 -15.32 4.99
CA LYS A 482 46.20 -15.85 6.37
C LYS A 482 46.09 -17.34 6.42
N LEU A 483 45.96 -18.01 5.30
CA LEU A 483 45.76 -19.47 5.17
C LEU A 483 46.94 -20.15 4.46
N VAL A 484 47.87 -19.39 3.92
CA VAL A 484 49.12 -19.77 3.27
C VAL A 484 50.34 -19.51 4.23
#